data_a8cffa82349ce2ef5082ef620a509d89
#
_entry.id   a8cffa82349ce2ef5082ef620a509d89
#
_cell.length_a   1.000
_cell.length_b   1.000
_cell.length_c   1.000
_cell.angle_alpha   90.00
_cell.angle_beta   90.00
_cell.angle_gamma   90.00
#
_symmetry.space_group_name_H-M   'P 1'
#
loop_
_entity.id
_entity.type
_entity.pdbx_description
1 polymer ?
#
loop_
_entity_poly.entity_id
_entity_poly.type
_entity_poly.pdbx_seq_one_letter_code
_entity_poly.pdbx_strand_id
1 'polypeptide(L)'
;TPQGHYTLAPLYDVMSAYPVLGEGPGKLSPHRARLAMAVRGKQAHWRMRDILRRHWIGLAERHGVIGMNNESAADIIDTLAVRTPTVIENIRNRLPPGFPHPVADSILQGLQRAADRLLQQH
;
A
#
# COMPACT_ATOMS: atom_id res chain seq x y z
N THR A 1 -25.25 -5.53 10.07
CA THR A 1 -26.09 -5.38 11.26
C THR A 1 -27.50 -5.89 10.97
N PRO A 2 -28.26 -6.38 11.97
CA PRO A 2 -29.61 -6.92 11.77
C PRO A 2 -30.63 -5.92 11.18
N GLN A 3 -30.29 -4.66 11.10
CA GLN A 3 -31.15 -3.58 10.59
C GLN A 3 -30.79 -3.11 9.18
N GLY A 4 -29.98 -3.89 8.43
CA GLY A 4 -29.61 -3.56 7.06
C GLY A 4 -28.56 -2.46 6.89
N HIS A 5 -27.95 -1.98 7.96
CA HIS A 5 -26.83 -1.04 7.89
C HIS A 5 -25.49 -1.79 7.73
N TYR A 6 -24.68 -1.34 6.79
CA TYR A 6 -23.34 -1.88 6.56
C TYR A 6 -22.30 -0.89 7.09
N THR A 7 -21.31 -1.43 7.80
CA THR A 7 -20.14 -0.70 8.24
C THR A 7 -18.90 -1.44 7.79
N LEU A 8 -17.78 -0.72 7.59
CA LEU A 8 -16.51 -1.37 7.31
C LEU A 8 -16.08 -2.21 8.52
N ALA A 9 -15.64 -3.44 8.25
CA ALA A 9 -15.01 -4.26 9.27
C ALA A 9 -13.69 -3.60 9.73
N PRO A 10 -13.26 -3.83 10.98
CA PRO A 10 -11.91 -3.45 11.40
C PRO A 10 -10.88 -4.07 10.47
N LEU A 11 -9.79 -3.34 10.22
CA LEU A 11 -8.65 -3.88 9.48
C LEU A 11 -8.01 -5.02 10.28
N TYR A 12 -7.72 -6.12 9.62
CA TYR A 12 -7.03 -7.28 10.19
C TYR A 12 -6.10 -7.89 9.14
N ASP A 13 -5.14 -8.70 9.56
CA ASP A 13 -4.12 -9.32 8.69
C ASP A 13 -3.35 -8.31 7.84
N VAL A 14 -3.08 -7.12 8.39
CA VAL A 14 -2.27 -6.12 7.72
C VAL A 14 -0.80 -6.44 7.96
N MET A 15 -0.12 -6.94 6.94
CA MET A 15 1.28 -7.33 6.99
C MET A 15 2.07 -6.72 5.85
N SER A 16 3.39 -6.67 6.00
CA SER A 16 4.30 -6.22 4.96
C SER A 16 5.12 -7.39 4.41
N ALA A 17 5.24 -7.46 3.09
CA ALA A 17 6.11 -8.42 2.42
C ALA A 17 7.58 -7.94 2.32
N TYR A 18 7.87 -6.68 2.58
CA TYR A 18 9.22 -6.13 2.39
C TYR A 18 10.32 -6.88 3.14
N PRO A 19 10.14 -7.37 4.38
CA PRO A 19 11.18 -8.15 5.06
C PRO A 19 11.56 -9.45 4.36
N VAL A 20 10.67 -10.03 3.56
CA VAL A 20 10.91 -11.29 2.84
C VAL A 20 11.19 -11.09 1.35
N LEU A 21 11.09 -9.86 0.85
CA LEU A 21 11.47 -9.53 -0.52
C LEU A 21 12.97 -9.28 -0.62
N GLY A 22 13.60 -9.80 -1.64
CA GLY A 22 15.02 -9.60 -1.90
C GLY A 22 15.64 -10.73 -2.71
N GLU A 23 16.95 -10.79 -2.69
CA GLU A 23 17.73 -11.84 -3.32
C GLU A 23 18.35 -12.74 -2.24
N GLY A 24 18.62 -13.99 -2.62
CA GLY A 24 19.25 -14.98 -1.76
C GLY A 24 18.29 -16.01 -1.14
N PRO A 25 18.82 -16.94 -0.34
CA PRO A 25 18.04 -18.02 0.26
C PRO A 25 16.92 -17.51 1.16
N GLY A 26 15.74 -18.10 1.04
CA GLY A 26 14.57 -17.75 1.85
C GLY A 26 13.91 -16.41 1.49
N LYS A 27 14.37 -15.72 0.43
CA LYS A 27 13.79 -14.48 -0.06
C LYS A 27 12.94 -14.70 -1.29
N LEU A 28 11.84 -13.93 -1.39
CA LEU A 28 11.02 -13.87 -2.59
C LEU A 28 11.55 -12.76 -3.49
N SER A 29 11.83 -13.09 -4.75
CA SER A 29 12.28 -12.11 -5.72
C SER A 29 11.22 -10.99 -5.90
N PRO A 30 11.60 -9.71 -5.79
CA PRO A 30 10.70 -8.58 -6.04
C PRO A 30 10.10 -8.60 -7.45
N HIS A 31 10.79 -9.20 -8.41
CA HIS A 31 10.32 -9.34 -9.79
C HIS A 31 9.20 -10.38 -9.94
N ARG A 32 9.08 -11.30 -8.99
CA ARG A 32 8.09 -12.38 -8.99
C ARG A 32 6.96 -12.16 -8.00
N ALA A 33 7.11 -11.23 -7.07
CA ALA A 33 6.10 -10.94 -6.06
C ALA A 33 4.77 -10.52 -6.69
N ARG A 34 3.70 -11.17 -6.29
CA ARG A 34 2.34 -10.95 -6.82
C ARG A 34 1.37 -10.70 -5.68
N LEU A 35 0.37 -9.88 -5.95
CA LEU A 35 -0.80 -9.77 -5.09
C LEU A 35 -1.70 -11.00 -5.29
N ALA A 36 -2.42 -11.39 -4.25
CA ALA A 36 -3.43 -12.46 -4.31
C ALA A 36 -4.60 -12.07 -5.22
N MET A 37 -4.98 -10.80 -5.20
CA MET A 37 -6.01 -10.23 -6.08
C MET A 37 -5.40 -9.20 -7.02
N ALA A 38 -5.91 -9.18 -8.26
CA ALA A 38 -5.45 -8.21 -9.25
C ALA A 38 -5.96 -6.81 -8.95
N VAL A 39 -5.13 -5.81 -9.26
CA VAL A 39 -5.57 -4.43 -9.45
C VAL A 39 -6.16 -4.36 -10.86
N ARG A 40 -7.46 -4.21 -10.95
CA ARG A 40 -8.22 -4.34 -12.21
C ARG A 40 -8.94 -3.05 -12.60
N GLY A 41 -8.34 -2.30 -13.52
CA GLY A 41 -9.00 -1.27 -14.31
C GLY A 41 -9.46 -1.84 -15.65
N LYS A 42 -8.94 -1.34 -16.76
CA LYS A 42 -9.15 -1.92 -18.11
C LYS A 42 -8.49 -3.30 -18.23
N GLN A 43 -7.32 -3.45 -17.65
CA GLN A 43 -6.56 -4.68 -17.57
C GLN A 43 -6.31 -5.06 -16.11
N ALA A 44 -5.94 -6.33 -15.87
CA ALA A 44 -5.64 -6.84 -14.56
C ALA A 44 -4.13 -6.92 -14.34
N HIS A 45 -3.66 -6.41 -13.20
CA HIS A 45 -2.25 -6.40 -12.81
C HIS A 45 -2.06 -7.08 -11.46
N TRP A 46 -1.23 -8.13 -11.40
CA TRP A 46 -0.94 -8.91 -10.18
C TRP A 46 0.48 -8.70 -9.67
N ARG A 47 1.46 -8.48 -10.58
CA ARG A 47 2.85 -8.28 -10.16
C ARG A 47 2.98 -6.94 -9.45
N MET A 48 3.44 -6.95 -8.21
CA MET A 48 3.55 -5.74 -7.39
C MET A 48 4.37 -4.62 -8.08
N ARG A 49 5.46 -5.01 -8.77
CA ARG A 49 6.31 -4.05 -9.48
C ARG A 49 5.64 -3.37 -10.68
N ASP A 50 4.66 -4.02 -11.30
CA ASP A 50 4.01 -3.55 -12.52
C ASP A 50 2.77 -2.69 -12.22
N ILE A 51 2.37 -2.63 -10.94
CA ILE A 51 1.24 -1.80 -10.50
C ILE A 51 1.70 -0.37 -10.36
N LEU A 52 1.09 0.51 -11.16
CA LEU A 52 1.40 1.93 -11.24
C LEU A 52 0.24 2.76 -10.72
N ARG A 53 0.48 4.05 -10.44
CA ARG A 53 -0.54 5.01 -10.00
C ARG A 53 -1.81 4.96 -10.87
N ARG A 54 -1.67 4.96 -12.19
CA ARG A 54 -2.81 4.91 -13.13
C ARG A 54 -3.67 3.66 -12.98
N HIS A 55 -3.11 2.55 -12.51
CA HIS A 55 -3.87 1.31 -12.31
C HIS A 55 -4.78 1.41 -11.09
N TRP A 56 -4.33 2.07 -10.03
CA TRP A 56 -5.14 2.36 -8.85
C TRP A 56 -6.27 3.34 -9.18
N ILE A 57 -5.97 4.38 -9.94
CA ILE A 57 -6.97 5.35 -10.40
C ILE A 57 -8.02 4.63 -11.27
N GLY A 58 -7.60 3.82 -12.24
CA GLY A 58 -8.52 3.06 -13.08
C GLY A 58 -9.38 2.04 -12.32
N LEU A 59 -8.84 1.43 -11.26
CA LEU A 59 -9.62 0.58 -10.35
C LEU A 59 -10.70 1.39 -9.63
N ALA A 60 -10.33 2.54 -9.07
CA ALA A 60 -11.24 3.40 -8.35
C ALA A 60 -12.36 3.95 -9.26
N GLU A 61 -12.01 4.41 -10.46
CA GLU A 61 -12.98 4.87 -11.45
C GLU A 61 -13.98 3.78 -11.85
N ARG A 62 -13.48 2.55 -12.07
CA ARG A 62 -14.32 1.41 -12.41
C ARG A 62 -15.38 1.11 -11.35
N HIS A 63 -15.05 1.32 -10.08
CA HIS A 63 -15.91 1.01 -8.95
C HIS A 63 -16.59 2.24 -8.33
N GLY A 64 -16.44 3.42 -8.93
CA GLY A 64 -17.03 4.64 -8.43
C GLY A 64 -16.52 5.07 -7.04
N VAL A 65 -15.24 4.78 -6.75
CA VAL A 65 -14.63 5.11 -5.45
C VAL A 65 -14.31 6.60 -5.41
N ILE A 66 -14.89 7.27 -4.44
CA ILE A 66 -14.63 8.69 -4.12
C ILE A 66 -14.37 8.83 -2.63
N GLY A 67 -13.62 9.84 -2.24
CA GLY A 67 -13.36 10.17 -0.84
C GLY A 67 -14.59 10.75 -0.13
N MET A 68 -14.50 10.85 1.20
CA MET A 68 -15.61 11.32 2.05
C MET A 68 -16.02 12.77 1.74
N ASN A 69 -15.09 13.61 1.32
CA ASN A 69 -15.33 14.99 0.91
C ASN A 69 -15.35 15.15 -0.62
N ASN A 70 -15.75 14.10 -1.31
CA ASN A 70 -15.78 14.04 -2.77
C ASN A 70 -14.39 14.13 -3.45
N GLU A 71 -13.32 13.75 -2.72
CA GLU A 71 -11.98 13.69 -3.29
C GLU A 71 -11.91 12.62 -4.39
N SER A 72 -11.17 12.93 -5.45
CA SER A 72 -10.86 11.94 -6.48
C SER A 72 -9.88 10.87 -5.97
N ALA A 73 -9.80 9.74 -6.67
CA ALA A 73 -8.80 8.72 -6.36
C ALA A 73 -7.37 9.28 -6.43
N ALA A 74 -7.11 10.21 -7.35
CA ALA A 74 -5.81 10.87 -7.46
C ALA A 74 -5.50 11.70 -6.20
N ASP A 75 -6.46 12.48 -5.70
CA ASP A 75 -6.29 13.28 -4.48
C ASP A 75 -6.03 12.40 -3.26
N ILE A 76 -6.74 11.28 -3.16
CA ILE A 76 -6.54 10.31 -2.07
C ILE A 76 -5.12 9.73 -2.12
N ILE A 77 -4.66 9.31 -3.31
CA ILE A 77 -3.32 8.77 -3.50
C ILE A 77 -2.26 9.81 -3.16
N ASP A 78 -2.41 11.04 -3.59
CA ASP A 78 -1.48 12.14 -3.29
C ASP A 78 -1.43 12.41 -1.78
N THR A 79 -2.59 12.46 -1.14
CA THR A 79 -2.67 12.64 0.31
C THR A 79 -1.94 11.53 1.06
N LEU A 80 -2.15 10.26 0.69
CA LEU A 80 -1.47 9.12 1.30
C LEU A 80 0.05 9.21 1.10
N ALA A 81 0.50 9.49 -0.12
CA ALA A 81 1.92 9.56 -0.43
C ALA A 81 2.62 10.71 0.29
N VAL A 82 2.00 11.89 0.34
CA VAL A 82 2.56 13.07 1.03
C VAL A 82 2.61 12.89 2.54
N ARG A 83 1.65 12.19 3.14
CA ARG A 83 1.63 11.90 4.58
C ARG A 83 2.61 10.80 5.01
N THR A 84 3.04 9.96 4.11
CA THR A 84 3.86 8.78 4.41
C THR A 84 5.13 9.09 5.20
N PRO A 85 5.95 10.10 4.88
CA PRO A 85 7.16 10.40 5.67
C PRO A 85 6.88 10.69 7.15
N THR A 86 5.85 11.49 7.43
CA THR A 86 5.44 11.82 8.80
C THR A 86 4.92 10.57 9.54
N VAL A 87 4.17 9.72 8.86
CA VAL A 87 3.70 8.44 9.43
C VAL A 87 4.88 7.53 9.77
N ILE A 88 5.87 7.43 8.90
CA ILE A 88 7.09 6.65 9.13
C ILE A 88 7.83 7.14 10.38
N GLU A 89 8.03 8.44 10.51
CA GLU A 89 8.68 9.04 11.68
C GLU A 89 7.90 8.74 12.96
N ASN A 90 6.59 8.93 12.96
CA ASN A 90 5.74 8.64 14.10
C ASN A 90 5.79 7.16 14.52
N ILE A 91 5.81 6.24 13.54
CA ILE A 91 5.93 4.81 13.82
C ILE A 91 7.29 4.49 14.43
N ARG A 92 8.38 5.00 13.88
CA ARG A 92 9.74 4.82 14.44
C ARG A 92 9.81 5.20 15.91
N ASN A 93 9.20 6.32 16.27
CA ASN A 93 9.17 6.83 17.64
C ASN A 93 8.28 6.02 18.60
N ARG A 94 7.41 5.16 18.08
CA ARG A 94 6.46 4.34 18.84
C ARG A 94 6.78 2.86 18.84
N LEU A 95 7.85 2.43 18.20
CA LEU A 95 8.25 1.03 18.21
C LEU A 95 8.53 0.57 19.64
N PRO A 96 8.04 -0.63 20.05
CA PRO A 96 8.34 -1.16 21.36
C PRO A 96 9.86 -1.34 21.57
N PRO A 97 10.35 -1.21 22.83
CA PRO A 97 11.74 -1.55 23.13
C PRO A 97 12.07 -2.98 22.70
N GLY A 98 13.22 -3.16 22.03
CA GLY A 98 13.65 -4.47 21.55
C GLY A 98 13.01 -4.90 20.22
N PHE A 99 12.21 -4.05 19.58
CA PHE A 99 11.70 -4.37 18.24
C PHE A 99 12.87 -4.51 17.24
N PRO A 100 12.89 -5.58 16.40
CA PRO A 100 14.00 -5.82 15.48
C PRO A 100 14.17 -4.69 14.46
N HIS A 101 15.26 -3.94 14.54
CA HIS A 101 15.54 -2.83 13.61
C HIS A 101 15.56 -3.25 12.14
N PRO A 102 16.17 -4.39 11.74
CA PRO A 102 16.18 -4.81 10.33
C PRO A 102 14.78 -5.00 9.76
N VAL A 103 13.84 -5.52 10.56
CA VAL A 103 12.44 -5.69 10.16
C VAL A 103 11.75 -4.34 10.00
N ALA A 104 11.87 -3.47 11.00
CA ALA A 104 11.29 -2.13 10.97
C ALA A 104 11.84 -1.32 9.78
N ASP A 105 13.14 -1.30 9.58
CA ASP A 105 13.78 -0.56 8.49
C ASP A 105 13.36 -1.08 7.13
N SER A 106 13.29 -2.39 6.95
CA SER A 106 12.81 -3.00 5.69
C SER A 106 11.40 -2.56 5.34
N ILE A 107 10.49 -2.59 6.31
CA ILE A 107 9.09 -2.20 6.11
C ILE A 107 8.98 -0.70 5.81
N LEU A 108 9.59 0.14 6.64
CA LEU A 108 9.46 1.59 6.53
C LEU A 108 10.15 2.16 5.29
N GLN A 109 11.30 1.63 4.91
CA GLN A 109 11.97 1.99 3.66
C GLN A 109 11.17 1.52 2.43
N GLY A 110 10.56 0.34 2.51
CA GLY A 110 9.67 -0.16 1.46
C GLY A 110 8.44 0.73 1.29
N LEU A 111 7.84 1.15 2.39
CA LEU A 111 6.70 2.07 2.40
C LEU A 111 7.07 3.44 1.79
N GLN A 112 8.23 3.99 2.14
CA GLN A 112 8.72 5.25 1.57
C GLN A 112 8.91 5.14 0.06
N ARG A 113 9.59 4.10 -0.41
CA ARG A 113 9.76 3.87 -1.86
C ARG A 113 8.44 3.73 -2.60
N ALA A 114 7.44 3.08 -1.98
CA ALA A 114 6.13 2.95 -2.58
C ALA A 114 5.42 4.31 -2.71
N ALA A 115 5.49 5.16 -1.69
CA ALA A 115 4.95 6.52 -1.73
C ALA A 115 5.65 7.38 -2.79
N ASP A 116 6.98 7.34 -2.84
CA ASP A 116 7.76 8.09 -3.83
C ASP A 116 7.40 7.70 -5.27
N ARG A 117 7.20 6.41 -5.52
CA ARG A 117 6.74 5.92 -6.83
C ARG A 117 5.36 6.46 -7.20
N LEU A 118 4.45 6.56 -6.26
CA LEU A 118 3.12 7.12 -6.53
C LEU A 118 3.17 8.60 -6.89
N LEU A 119 4.09 9.37 -6.29
CA LEU A 119 4.27 10.79 -6.60
C LEU A 119 4.99 11.04 -7.93
N GLN A 120 5.89 10.14 -8.34
CA GLN A 120 6.68 10.27 -9.58
C GLN A 120 5.91 9.87 -10.84
N GLN A 121 4.82 9.14 -10.71
CA GLN A 121 4.06 8.57 -11.82
C GLN A 121 2.78 9.39 -12.11
N HIS A 122 2.97 10.62 -12.43
CA HIS A 122 1.84 11.47 -12.88
C HIS A 122 1.37 11.16 -14.29
#